data_6d05378ea99963383e8fc038f72d54f0
#
_entry.id   6d05378ea99963383e8fc038f72d54f0
#
_cell.length_a   1.000
_cell.length_b   1.000
_cell.length_c   1.000
_cell.angle_alpha   90.00
_cell.angle_beta   90.00
_cell.angle_gamma   90.00
#
_symmetry.space_group_name_H-M   'P 1'
#
loop_
_entity.id
_entity.type
_entity.pdbx_description
1 polymer ?
#
loop_
_entity_poly.entity_id
_entity_poly.type
_entity_poly.pdbx_seq_one_letter_code
_entity_poly.pdbx_strand_id
1 'polypeptide(L)'
;MEILAEQLRYIDYALDYCDATDNYPDFAKFRWTCEIAWAVSEYLKCRPAEQIARLKQRVKEGRIELATMFLNFDELPDEQTLAASLYPIKQFRENGMRAEVAMQDDVNGIGWCFSEYFADAGVKYVNMGTHGHRALICFDKPTVFWWESPSGKKVLTYRAEHYHYGNFFGIHTDNFDQFEERVLTYLGEMEAKNYPYDILAVQHSGYLTDNAPPSTKSCEMLQKWNEKYEWPKLRTAVASEFFKTVESQYADHIQTIRGAWPDWWTDGFASGAREAAISRVTHSDIIANQAGLSLAKMLGAQLPKDINDRIQDINKALLFYDEHTFGHSESVRNAYGLETWEQRSLKQSYAWEAYRHSGLLGEATMGILQSFVPKSDVPSIAVFNTLNWSYSGIAKAYVDH
;
A
#
# COMPACT_ATOMS: atom_id res chain seq x y z
N MET A 1 14.66 10.98 -0.57
CA MET A 1 14.43 11.82 -1.79
C MET A 1 14.77 11.08 -3.07
N GLU A 2 15.79 10.24 -3.06
CA GLU A 2 16.25 9.49 -4.25
C GLU A 2 15.19 8.48 -4.75
N ILE A 3 14.67 7.63 -3.88
CA ILE A 3 13.62 6.64 -4.22
C ILE A 3 12.37 7.34 -4.82
N LEU A 4 11.90 8.45 -4.24
CA LEU A 4 10.77 9.17 -4.82
C LEU A 4 11.08 9.65 -6.24
N ALA A 5 12.27 10.23 -6.45
CA ALA A 5 12.68 10.70 -7.79
C ALA A 5 12.74 9.56 -8.81
N GLU A 6 13.14 8.37 -8.40
CA GLU A 6 13.12 7.16 -9.23
C GLU A 6 11.70 6.73 -9.55
N GLN A 7 10.83 6.60 -8.56
CA GLN A 7 9.43 6.22 -8.77
C GLN A 7 8.70 7.19 -9.70
N LEU A 8 8.97 8.48 -9.60
CA LEU A 8 8.41 9.47 -10.53
C LEU A 8 8.92 9.28 -11.97
N ARG A 9 10.21 8.95 -12.15
CA ARG A 9 10.77 8.62 -13.46
C ARG A 9 10.20 7.32 -14.02
N TYR A 10 9.91 6.33 -13.18
CA TYR A 10 9.33 5.07 -13.63
C TYR A 10 7.91 5.26 -14.18
N ILE A 11 7.14 6.19 -13.62
CA ILE A 11 5.85 6.59 -14.21
C ILE A 11 6.07 7.23 -15.59
N ASP A 12 7.06 8.13 -15.71
CA ASP A 12 7.39 8.73 -17.01
C ASP A 12 7.80 7.65 -18.03
N TYR A 13 8.67 6.68 -17.66
CA TYR A 13 9.06 5.56 -18.52
C TYR A 13 7.86 4.68 -18.90
N ALA A 14 6.95 4.40 -17.96
CA ALA A 14 5.75 3.62 -18.26
C ALA A 14 4.87 4.30 -19.32
N LEU A 15 4.76 5.64 -19.27
CA LEU A 15 4.07 6.41 -20.30
C LEU A 15 4.76 6.28 -21.66
N ASP A 16 6.07 6.41 -21.69
CA ASP A 16 6.86 6.30 -22.92
C ASP A 16 6.79 4.88 -23.51
N TYR A 17 6.78 3.85 -22.67
CA TYR A 17 6.62 2.45 -23.12
C TYR A 17 5.20 2.15 -23.60
N CYS A 18 4.18 2.80 -23.01
CA CYS A 18 2.84 2.76 -23.60
C CYS A 18 2.85 3.29 -25.02
N ASP A 19 3.46 4.47 -25.25
CA ASP A 19 3.55 5.08 -26.57
C ASP A 19 4.34 4.21 -27.56
N ALA A 20 5.50 3.70 -27.13
CA ALA A 20 6.37 2.86 -27.95
C ALA A 20 5.72 1.54 -28.41
N THR A 21 4.77 1.03 -27.67
CA THR A 21 4.08 -0.24 -27.95
C THR A 21 2.64 -0.07 -28.45
N ASP A 22 2.21 1.13 -28.84
CA ASP A 22 0.85 1.37 -29.34
C ASP A 22 0.51 0.56 -30.58
N ASN A 23 1.50 0.28 -31.43
CA ASN A 23 1.33 -0.50 -32.66
C ASN A 23 1.52 -2.02 -32.44
N TYR A 24 1.80 -2.48 -31.22
CA TYR A 24 1.93 -3.91 -30.94
C TYR A 24 0.55 -4.57 -30.93
N PRO A 25 0.46 -5.90 -31.15
CA PRO A 25 -0.76 -6.65 -30.89
C PRO A 25 -1.24 -6.40 -29.46
N ASP A 26 -2.56 -6.39 -29.22
CA ASP A 26 -3.11 -6.01 -27.92
C ASP A 26 -2.53 -6.82 -26.76
N PHE A 27 -2.31 -8.11 -26.95
CA PHE A 27 -1.73 -9.01 -25.93
C PHE A 27 -0.29 -8.63 -25.54
N ALA A 28 0.43 -7.91 -26.40
CA ALA A 28 1.83 -7.54 -26.21
C ALA A 28 2.04 -6.03 -26.01
N LYS A 29 0.97 -5.23 -25.93
CA LYS A 29 1.08 -3.81 -25.56
C LYS A 29 1.56 -3.69 -24.13
N PHE A 30 2.50 -2.77 -23.88
CA PHE A 30 2.97 -2.52 -22.52
C PHE A 30 1.81 -2.13 -21.59
N ARG A 31 1.71 -2.81 -20.45
CA ARG A 31 0.76 -2.55 -19.36
C ARG A 31 1.50 -2.53 -18.03
N TRP A 32 1.06 -1.69 -17.13
CA TRP A 32 1.73 -1.52 -15.85
C TRP A 32 0.73 -1.15 -14.74
N THR A 33 0.86 -1.78 -13.58
CA THR A 33 0.14 -1.41 -12.37
C THR A 33 1.10 -0.63 -11.47
N CYS A 34 0.72 0.62 -11.12
CA CYS A 34 1.44 1.40 -10.11
C CYS A 34 1.16 0.76 -8.75
N GLU A 35 2.12 0.07 -8.20
CA GLU A 35 1.98 -0.75 -6.98
C GLU A 35 1.52 0.08 -5.79
N ILE A 36 2.09 1.29 -5.56
CA ILE A 36 1.79 2.16 -4.42
C ILE A 36 1.20 3.49 -4.86
N ALA A 37 0.18 3.94 -4.12
CA ALA A 37 -0.51 5.19 -4.38
C ALA A 37 0.34 6.42 -4.07
N TRP A 38 1.30 6.33 -3.15
CA TRP A 38 2.17 7.44 -2.78
C TRP A 38 2.91 8.05 -3.98
N ALA A 39 3.56 7.22 -4.78
CA ALA A 39 4.30 7.70 -5.94
C ALA A 39 3.40 8.46 -6.93
N VAL A 40 2.20 7.94 -7.19
CA VAL A 40 1.21 8.59 -8.07
C VAL A 40 0.70 9.90 -7.45
N SER A 41 0.45 9.93 -6.14
CA SER A 41 0.02 11.12 -5.42
C SER A 41 1.05 12.26 -5.52
N GLU A 42 2.32 11.93 -5.38
CA GLU A 42 3.42 12.91 -5.54
C GLU A 42 3.61 13.31 -7.04
N TYR A 43 3.41 12.37 -7.96
CA TYR A 43 3.43 12.64 -9.40
C TYR A 43 2.40 13.71 -9.79
N LEU A 44 1.18 13.59 -9.31
CA LEU A 44 0.10 14.54 -9.56
C LEU A 44 0.37 15.95 -8.99
N LYS A 45 1.23 16.05 -7.96
CA LYS A 45 1.62 17.34 -7.35
C LYS A 45 2.74 18.06 -8.10
N CYS A 46 3.67 17.30 -8.70
CA CYS A 46 4.93 17.87 -9.18
C CYS A 46 5.14 17.79 -10.69
N ARG A 47 4.36 16.98 -11.43
CA ARG A 47 4.54 16.86 -12.88
C ARG A 47 3.74 17.91 -13.66
N PRO A 48 4.24 18.32 -14.86
CA PRO A 48 3.51 19.22 -15.74
C PRO A 48 2.13 18.67 -16.13
N ALA A 49 1.19 19.56 -16.40
CA ALA A 49 -0.20 19.20 -16.74
C ALA A 49 -0.28 18.25 -17.96
N GLU A 50 0.63 18.37 -18.91
CA GLU A 50 0.73 17.48 -20.07
C GLU A 50 1.02 16.03 -19.66
N GLN A 51 1.99 15.80 -18.78
CA GLN A 51 2.32 14.46 -18.27
C GLN A 51 1.18 13.87 -17.46
N ILE A 52 0.52 14.70 -16.65
CA ILE A 52 -0.68 14.29 -15.91
C ILE A 52 -1.81 13.90 -16.88
N ALA A 53 -1.99 14.63 -17.97
CA ALA A 53 -2.98 14.29 -18.99
C ALA A 53 -2.67 12.97 -19.70
N ARG A 54 -1.39 12.71 -20.05
CA ARG A 54 -0.93 11.41 -20.58
C ARG A 54 -1.25 10.28 -19.60
N LEU A 55 -0.92 10.42 -18.31
CA LEU A 55 -1.23 9.42 -17.29
C LEU A 55 -2.74 9.13 -17.25
N LYS A 56 -3.58 10.17 -17.17
CA LYS A 56 -5.04 10.02 -17.18
C LYS A 56 -5.53 9.27 -18.42
N GLN A 57 -4.97 9.55 -19.59
CA GLN A 57 -5.32 8.87 -20.84
C GLN A 57 -4.95 7.39 -20.78
N ARG A 58 -3.72 7.04 -20.35
CA ARG A 58 -3.27 5.64 -20.26
C ARG A 58 -4.01 4.84 -19.20
N VAL A 59 -4.44 5.49 -18.09
CA VAL A 59 -5.34 4.88 -17.10
C VAL A 59 -6.72 4.62 -17.71
N LYS A 60 -7.29 5.56 -18.46
CA LYS A 60 -8.59 5.39 -19.16
C LYS A 60 -8.55 4.26 -20.20
N GLU A 61 -7.44 4.08 -20.87
CA GLU A 61 -7.19 3.00 -21.84
C GLU A 61 -6.98 1.63 -21.20
N GLY A 62 -6.79 1.55 -19.87
CA GLY A 62 -6.42 0.32 -19.18
C GLY A 62 -4.99 -0.14 -19.42
N ARG A 63 -4.10 0.77 -19.88
CA ARG A 63 -2.67 0.52 -20.08
C ARG A 63 -1.87 0.72 -18.80
N ILE A 64 -2.33 1.64 -17.96
CA ILE A 64 -1.79 1.88 -16.62
C ILE A 64 -2.94 1.74 -15.62
N GLU A 65 -2.68 1.06 -14.50
CA GLU A 65 -3.59 0.92 -13.38
C GLU A 65 -2.98 1.52 -12.12
N LEU A 66 -3.82 2.11 -11.28
CA LEU A 66 -3.41 2.70 -10.02
C LEU A 66 -3.84 1.78 -8.87
N ALA A 67 -2.88 1.34 -8.08
CA ALA A 67 -3.19 0.65 -6.83
C ALA A 67 -3.63 1.66 -5.75
N THR A 68 -4.40 1.18 -4.77
CA THR A 68 -5.10 2.05 -3.82
C THR A 68 -4.35 2.29 -2.53
N MET A 69 -3.45 1.39 -2.14
CA MET A 69 -2.74 1.51 -0.88
C MET A 69 -1.59 2.51 -0.96
N PHE A 70 -1.47 3.32 0.08
CA PHE A 70 -0.42 4.36 0.14
C PHE A 70 0.99 3.76 0.02
N LEU A 71 1.25 2.70 0.79
CA LEU A 71 2.48 1.89 0.80
C LEU A 71 2.10 0.43 1.09
N ASN A 72 3.07 -0.48 1.12
CA ASN A 72 2.90 -1.84 1.62
C ASN A 72 3.04 -1.83 3.15
N PHE A 73 2.13 -2.46 3.87
CA PHE A 73 2.05 -2.38 5.32
C PHE A 73 2.11 -3.74 5.99
N ASP A 74 2.75 -3.76 7.14
CA ASP A 74 2.54 -4.76 8.18
C ASP A 74 1.30 -4.45 9.04
N GLU A 75 1.10 -5.18 10.13
CA GLU A 75 -0.03 -5.00 11.05
C GLU A 75 0.22 -3.92 12.13
N LEU A 76 1.00 -2.87 11.81
CA LEU A 76 1.28 -1.77 12.74
C LEU A 76 0.26 -0.62 12.71
N PRO A 77 -0.32 -0.25 11.54
CA PRO A 77 -1.29 0.83 11.49
C PRO A 77 -2.47 0.57 12.43
N ASP A 78 -2.93 1.60 13.11
CA ASP A 78 -4.24 1.57 13.73
C ASP A 78 -5.34 1.82 12.66
N GLU A 79 -6.59 1.68 13.07
CA GLU A 79 -7.73 1.82 12.17
C GLU A 79 -7.80 3.19 11.48
N GLN A 80 -7.38 4.26 12.15
CA GLN A 80 -7.40 5.59 11.56
C GLN A 80 -6.28 5.80 10.55
N THR A 81 -5.07 5.36 10.86
CA THR A 81 -3.93 5.43 9.95
C THR A 81 -4.16 4.53 8.74
N LEU A 82 -4.80 3.38 8.96
CA LEU A 82 -5.24 2.49 7.90
C LEU A 82 -6.24 3.17 6.97
N ALA A 83 -7.26 3.84 7.51
CA ALA A 83 -8.19 4.62 6.71
C ALA A 83 -7.45 5.74 5.93
N ALA A 84 -6.49 6.41 6.56
CA ALA A 84 -5.67 7.44 5.93
C ALA A 84 -4.83 6.90 4.76
N SER A 85 -4.39 5.64 4.81
CA SER A 85 -3.65 4.99 3.71
C SER A 85 -4.46 4.91 2.41
N LEU A 86 -5.79 4.99 2.47
CA LEU A 86 -6.68 4.96 1.33
C LEU A 86 -7.12 6.34 0.82
N TYR A 87 -6.71 7.44 1.47
CA TYR A 87 -7.06 8.80 1.03
C TYR A 87 -6.61 9.15 -0.39
N PRO A 88 -5.52 8.58 -0.96
CA PRO A 88 -5.18 8.80 -2.36
C PRO A 88 -6.30 8.45 -3.33
N ILE A 89 -7.19 7.50 -3.02
CA ILE A 89 -8.35 7.14 -3.85
C ILE A 89 -9.22 8.38 -4.15
N LYS A 90 -9.42 9.24 -3.14
CA LYS A 90 -10.16 10.50 -3.32
C LYS A 90 -9.45 11.40 -4.32
N GLN A 91 -8.15 11.61 -4.16
CA GLN A 91 -7.34 12.41 -5.08
C GLN A 91 -7.40 11.87 -6.52
N PHE A 92 -7.34 10.55 -6.69
CA PHE A 92 -7.44 9.93 -8.01
C PHE A 92 -8.81 10.15 -8.64
N ARG A 93 -9.88 9.97 -7.88
CA ARG A 93 -11.26 10.21 -8.33
C ARG A 93 -11.48 11.68 -8.73
N GLU A 94 -11.00 12.64 -7.96
CA GLU A 94 -11.04 14.07 -8.28
C GLU A 94 -10.26 14.40 -9.56
N ASN A 95 -9.26 13.61 -9.90
CA ASN A 95 -8.53 13.67 -11.15
C ASN A 95 -9.16 12.87 -12.31
N GLY A 96 -10.33 12.26 -12.11
CA GLY A 96 -11.04 11.46 -13.12
C GLY A 96 -10.44 10.08 -13.36
N MET A 97 -9.60 9.59 -12.44
CA MET A 97 -8.98 8.27 -12.51
C MET A 97 -9.63 7.31 -11.52
N ARG A 98 -9.70 6.03 -11.90
CA ARG A 98 -10.20 4.96 -11.03
C ARG A 98 -9.02 4.22 -10.40
N ALA A 99 -9.21 3.80 -9.14
CA ALA A 99 -8.34 2.88 -8.44
C ALA A 99 -9.25 1.91 -7.67
N GLU A 100 -9.32 0.68 -8.14
CA GLU A 100 -10.23 -0.36 -7.65
C GLU A 100 -9.48 -1.61 -7.17
N VAL A 101 -8.15 -1.60 -7.30
CA VAL A 101 -7.26 -2.70 -6.88
C VAL A 101 -6.39 -2.23 -5.73
N ALA A 102 -6.44 -2.94 -4.62
CA ALA A 102 -5.40 -2.86 -3.60
C ALA A 102 -4.27 -3.83 -3.95
N MET A 103 -3.04 -3.43 -3.75
CA MET A 103 -1.86 -4.24 -3.99
C MET A 103 -0.98 -4.19 -2.76
N GLN A 104 -0.51 -5.35 -2.33
CA GLN A 104 0.45 -5.53 -1.25
C GLN A 104 1.51 -6.50 -1.74
N ASP A 105 2.74 -6.06 -1.76
CA ASP A 105 3.87 -6.86 -2.18
C ASP A 105 4.89 -6.96 -1.04
N ASP A 106 5.70 -8.00 -1.05
CA ASP A 106 6.73 -8.32 -0.06
C ASP A 106 6.19 -8.77 1.31
N VAL A 107 4.92 -8.63 1.59
CA VAL A 107 4.23 -9.12 2.78
C VAL A 107 3.42 -10.38 2.48
N ASN A 108 3.11 -11.19 3.49
CA ASN A 108 2.43 -12.47 3.31
C ASN A 108 0.98 -12.47 3.77
N GLY A 109 0.51 -11.34 4.25
CA GLY A 109 -0.84 -11.14 4.71
C GLY A 109 -1.06 -9.72 5.25
N ILE A 110 -2.27 -9.44 5.65
CA ILE A 110 -2.68 -8.17 6.27
C ILE A 110 -3.85 -8.41 7.21
N GLY A 111 -4.08 -7.50 8.16
CA GLY A 111 -5.14 -7.61 9.15
C GLY A 111 -6.55 -7.73 8.56
N TRP A 112 -7.43 -8.45 9.24
CA TRP A 112 -8.79 -8.72 8.73
C TRP A 112 -9.63 -7.47 8.50
N CYS A 113 -9.40 -6.40 9.27
CA CYS A 113 -10.09 -5.13 9.12
C CYS A 113 -9.89 -4.48 7.74
N PHE A 114 -8.80 -4.78 7.03
CA PHE A 114 -8.57 -4.26 5.68
C PHE A 114 -9.69 -4.65 4.70
N SER A 115 -10.26 -5.86 4.82
CA SER A 115 -11.37 -6.28 3.97
C SER A 115 -12.61 -5.37 4.10
N GLU A 116 -12.86 -4.82 5.30
CA GLU A 116 -13.92 -3.85 5.55
C GLU A 116 -13.59 -2.50 4.90
N TYR A 117 -12.41 -1.97 5.18
CA TYR A 117 -11.98 -0.67 4.67
C TYR A 117 -11.87 -0.64 3.14
N PHE A 118 -11.38 -1.71 2.54
CA PHE A 118 -11.34 -1.83 1.09
C PHE A 118 -12.75 -1.76 0.49
N ALA A 119 -13.67 -2.55 0.99
CA ALA A 119 -15.05 -2.55 0.51
C ALA A 119 -15.71 -1.17 0.66
N ASP A 120 -15.52 -0.49 1.79
CA ASP A 120 -16.05 0.84 2.06
C ASP A 120 -15.43 1.92 1.18
N ALA A 121 -14.14 1.81 0.87
CA ALA A 121 -13.47 2.71 -0.05
C ALA A 121 -13.81 2.46 -1.53
N GLY A 122 -14.55 1.37 -1.84
CA GLY A 122 -14.91 0.97 -3.19
C GLY A 122 -13.78 0.24 -3.93
N VAL A 123 -12.84 -0.34 -3.19
CA VAL A 123 -11.86 -1.30 -3.69
C VAL A 123 -12.58 -2.63 -3.91
N LYS A 124 -12.39 -3.23 -5.07
CA LYS A 124 -13.05 -4.48 -5.47
C LYS A 124 -12.13 -5.68 -5.38
N TYR A 125 -10.84 -5.44 -5.59
CA TYR A 125 -9.83 -6.47 -5.81
C TYR A 125 -8.63 -6.24 -4.92
N VAL A 126 -8.06 -7.32 -4.39
CA VAL A 126 -6.84 -7.30 -3.59
C VAL A 126 -5.83 -8.27 -4.19
N ASN A 127 -4.68 -7.78 -4.60
CA ASN A 127 -3.57 -8.59 -5.06
C ASN A 127 -2.48 -8.62 -4.00
N MET A 128 -2.05 -9.83 -3.62
CA MET A 128 -0.99 -10.04 -2.63
C MET A 128 0.18 -10.76 -3.30
N GLY A 129 1.25 -10.01 -3.59
CA GLY A 129 2.51 -10.55 -4.09
C GLY A 129 3.41 -11.00 -2.94
N THR A 130 3.36 -12.27 -2.61
CA THR A 130 3.98 -12.83 -1.42
C THR A 130 5.51 -12.91 -1.50
N HIS A 131 6.16 -12.98 -0.34
CA HIS A 131 7.59 -13.22 -0.22
C HIS A 131 7.89 -14.29 0.84
N GLY A 132 8.40 -15.44 0.41
CA GLY A 132 8.54 -16.61 1.27
C GLY A 132 9.85 -16.76 2.05
N HIS A 133 10.75 -15.78 2.01
CA HIS A 133 12.08 -15.96 2.63
C HIS A 133 12.10 -15.73 4.16
N ARG A 134 11.10 -15.01 4.70
CA ARG A 134 11.03 -14.69 6.14
C ARG A 134 9.94 -15.45 6.87
N ALA A 135 8.85 -15.78 6.20
CA ALA A 135 7.68 -16.41 6.80
C ALA A 135 7.02 -17.41 5.85
N LEU A 136 6.19 -18.27 6.41
CA LEU A 136 5.38 -19.20 5.62
C LEU A 136 4.29 -18.42 4.87
N ILE A 137 4.13 -18.78 3.59
CA ILE A 137 3.06 -18.26 2.75
C ILE A 137 1.80 -19.10 2.97
N CYS A 138 0.65 -18.44 3.15
CA CYS A 138 -0.63 -19.12 3.17
C CYS A 138 -0.93 -19.74 1.82
N PHE A 139 -1.56 -20.92 1.82
CA PHE A 139 -1.87 -21.75 0.65
C PHE A 139 -0.63 -22.30 -0.07
N ASP A 140 -0.78 -23.46 -0.66
CA ASP A 140 0.28 -24.20 -1.38
C ASP A 140 0.45 -23.77 -2.84
N LYS A 141 -0.47 -22.95 -3.34
CA LYS A 141 -0.54 -22.45 -4.72
C LYS A 141 -1.23 -21.08 -4.76
N PRO A 142 -1.08 -20.31 -5.84
CA PRO A 142 -1.87 -19.11 -6.07
C PRO A 142 -3.35 -19.40 -5.88
N THR A 143 -4.03 -18.53 -5.11
CA THR A 143 -5.41 -18.83 -4.70
C THR A 143 -6.27 -17.56 -4.79
N VAL A 144 -7.41 -17.70 -5.48
CA VAL A 144 -8.45 -16.67 -5.52
C VAL A 144 -9.52 -17.00 -4.49
N PHE A 145 -9.97 -15.99 -3.75
CA PHE A 145 -11.04 -16.15 -2.78
C PHE A 145 -11.81 -14.83 -2.55
N TRP A 146 -13.07 -14.93 -2.19
CA TRP A 146 -13.81 -13.83 -1.61
C TRP A 146 -13.37 -13.64 -0.16
N TRP A 147 -12.72 -12.54 0.14
CA TRP A 147 -12.36 -12.19 1.51
C TRP A 147 -13.51 -11.43 2.15
N GLU A 148 -14.22 -12.11 3.05
CA GLU A 148 -15.38 -11.56 3.72
C GLU A 148 -15.01 -10.88 5.02
N SER A 149 -15.39 -9.61 5.13
CA SER A 149 -15.16 -8.77 6.30
C SER A 149 -16.00 -9.17 7.52
N PRO A 150 -15.71 -8.62 8.71
CA PRO A 150 -16.56 -8.81 9.88
C PRO A 150 -18.03 -8.47 9.66
N SER A 151 -18.35 -7.44 8.88
CA SER A 151 -19.72 -7.01 8.56
C SER A 151 -20.38 -7.79 7.42
N GLY A 152 -19.65 -8.67 6.74
CA GLY A 152 -20.15 -9.48 5.62
C GLY A 152 -19.91 -8.86 4.23
N LYS A 153 -19.21 -7.73 4.14
CA LYS A 153 -18.76 -7.19 2.83
C LYS A 153 -17.65 -8.07 2.26
N LYS A 154 -17.53 -8.10 0.94
CA LYS A 154 -16.59 -8.97 0.25
C LYS A 154 -15.72 -8.21 -0.74
N VAL A 155 -14.45 -8.57 -0.79
CA VAL A 155 -13.50 -8.15 -1.83
C VAL A 155 -12.90 -9.40 -2.46
N LEU A 156 -12.75 -9.40 -3.79
CA LEU A 156 -12.12 -10.52 -4.48
C LEU A 156 -10.62 -10.42 -4.33
N THR A 157 -10.02 -11.44 -3.76
CA THR A 157 -8.62 -11.42 -3.34
C THR A 157 -7.84 -12.52 -4.05
N TYR A 158 -6.63 -12.22 -4.47
CA TYR A 158 -5.70 -13.16 -5.07
C TYR A 158 -4.41 -13.21 -4.27
N ARG A 159 -4.12 -14.36 -3.65
CA ARG A 159 -2.79 -14.68 -3.16
C ARG A 159 -1.96 -15.11 -4.35
N ALA A 160 -1.22 -14.16 -4.88
CA ALA A 160 -0.33 -14.37 -6.02
C ALA A 160 0.96 -15.09 -5.60
N GLU A 161 1.76 -15.49 -6.57
CA GLU A 161 3.15 -15.87 -6.33
C GLU A 161 3.97 -14.65 -5.91
N HIS A 162 5.25 -14.86 -5.67
CA HIS A 162 6.21 -13.79 -5.41
C HIS A 162 6.07 -12.66 -6.45
N TYR A 163 6.13 -11.41 -6.01
CA TYR A 163 5.97 -10.25 -6.90
C TYR A 163 7.01 -10.14 -8.04
N HIS A 164 8.12 -10.89 -7.96
CA HIS A 164 9.09 -11.08 -9.04
C HIS A 164 8.98 -12.43 -9.76
N TYR A 165 7.87 -13.16 -9.63
CA TYR A 165 7.83 -14.54 -10.12
C TYR A 165 8.05 -14.64 -11.63
N GLY A 166 7.52 -13.71 -12.42
CA GLY A 166 7.78 -13.64 -13.85
C GLY A 166 9.25 -13.34 -14.19
N ASN A 167 9.97 -12.64 -13.32
CA ASN A 167 11.41 -12.43 -13.48
C ASN A 167 12.21 -13.72 -13.24
N PHE A 168 11.72 -14.60 -12.36
CA PHE A 168 12.33 -15.93 -12.19
C PHE A 168 12.16 -16.79 -13.45
N PHE A 169 11.16 -16.55 -14.29
CA PHE A 169 11.09 -17.16 -15.62
C PHE A 169 12.12 -16.57 -16.59
N GLY A 170 12.67 -15.40 -16.32
CA GLY A 170 13.57 -14.69 -17.21
C GLY A 170 12.86 -13.77 -18.21
N ILE A 171 11.61 -13.37 -17.94
CA ILE A 171 10.80 -12.51 -18.82
C ILE A 171 11.45 -11.14 -19.11
N HIS A 172 12.35 -10.69 -18.26
CA HIS A 172 13.10 -9.44 -18.37
C HIS A 172 14.40 -9.59 -19.18
N THR A 173 14.71 -10.79 -19.66
CA THR A 173 15.94 -11.11 -20.40
C THR A 173 15.66 -11.25 -21.90
N ASP A 174 16.69 -11.51 -22.69
CA ASP A 174 16.57 -11.87 -24.11
C ASP A 174 16.60 -13.39 -24.32
N ASN A 175 16.67 -14.20 -23.27
CA ASN A 175 16.80 -15.65 -23.31
C ASN A 175 15.42 -16.34 -23.40
N PHE A 176 14.91 -16.51 -24.61
CA PHE A 176 13.61 -17.14 -24.82
C PHE A 176 13.59 -18.62 -24.43
N ASP A 177 14.66 -19.37 -24.67
CA ASP A 177 14.71 -20.81 -24.33
C ASP A 177 14.58 -21.03 -22.81
N GLN A 178 15.25 -20.22 -22.01
CA GLN A 178 15.13 -20.25 -20.56
C GLN A 178 13.72 -19.86 -20.09
N PHE A 179 13.16 -18.83 -20.69
CA PHE A 179 11.80 -18.38 -20.39
C PHE A 179 10.79 -19.48 -20.68
N GLU A 180 10.89 -20.10 -21.85
CA GLU A 180 10.03 -21.19 -22.28
C GLU A 180 10.08 -22.39 -21.33
N GLU A 181 11.29 -22.89 -21.02
CA GLU A 181 11.49 -24.01 -20.10
C GLU A 181 10.84 -23.75 -18.74
N ARG A 182 11.05 -22.57 -18.18
CA ARG A 182 10.55 -22.23 -16.85
C ARG A 182 9.04 -22.02 -16.82
N VAL A 183 8.47 -21.42 -17.85
CA VAL A 183 7.01 -21.26 -17.95
C VAL A 183 6.34 -22.62 -18.08
N LEU A 184 6.86 -23.52 -18.94
CA LEU A 184 6.32 -24.87 -19.09
C LEU A 184 6.43 -25.69 -17.79
N THR A 185 7.56 -25.60 -17.10
CA THR A 185 7.75 -26.22 -15.79
C THR A 185 6.72 -25.73 -14.78
N TYR A 186 6.53 -24.43 -14.68
CA TYR A 186 5.57 -23.82 -13.76
C TYR A 186 4.12 -24.21 -14.07
N LEU A 187 3.74 -24.25 -15.33
CA LEU A 187 2.40 -24.71 -15.72
C LEU A 187 2.17 -26.17 -15.32
N GLY A 188 3.18 -27.03 -15.51
CA GLY A 188 3.13 -28.41 -15.02
C GLY A 188 3.02 -28.52 -13.50
N GLU A 189 3.67 -27.64 -12.75
CA GLU A 189 3.52 -27.59 -11.28
C GLU A 189 2.10 -27.18 -10.87
N MET A 190 1.51 -26.20 -11.55
CA MET A 190 0.14 -25.76 -11.29
C MET A 190 -0.88 -26.86 -11.59
N GLU A 191 -0.68 -27.60 -12.68
CA GLU A 191 -1.48 -28.76 -13.01
C GLU A 191 -1.37 -29.85 -11.94
N ALA A 192 -0.16 -30.18 -11.51
CA ALA A 192 0.10 -31.15 -10.44
C ALA A 192 -0.53 -30.76 -9.09
N LYS A 193 -0.61 -29.44 -8.82
CA LYS A 193 -1.28 -28.89 -7.64
C LYS A 193 -2.80 -28.73 -7.80
N ASN A 194 -3.37 -29.17 -8.91
CA ASN A 194 -4.78 -29.00 -9.26
C ASN A 194 -5.22 -27.52 -9.14
N TYR A 195 -4.51 -26.63 -9.83
CA TYR A 195 -4.92 -25.24 -9.95
C TYR A 195 -6.27 -25.18 -10.69
N PRO A 196 -7.32 -24.52 -10.13
CA PRO A 196 -8.68 -24.74 -10.57
C PRO A 196 -9.15 -23.85 -11.73
N TYR A 197 -8.31 -22.94 -12.23
CA TYR A 197 -8.71 -21.96 -13.23
C TYR A 197 -7.90 -22.09 -14.51
N ASP A 198 -8.51 -21.77 -15.65
CA ASP A 198 -7.83 -21.71 -16.97
C ASP A 198 -7.09 -20.40 -17.20
N ILE A 199 -6.99 -19.56 -16.19
CA ILE A 199 -6.27 -18.30 -16.20
C ILE A 199 -5.36 -18.20 -14.98
N LEU A 200 -4.15 -17.71 -15.18
CA LEU A 200 -3.15 -17.53 -14.13
C LEU A 200 -2.47 -16.17 -14.31
N ALA A 201 -2.28 -15.44 -13.23
CA ALA A 201 -1.55 -14.18 -13.22
C ALA A 201 -0.22 -14.32 -12.48
N VAL A 202 0.83 -13.73 -13.05
CA VAL A 202 2.17 -13.64 -12.45
C VAL A 202 2.65 -12.21 -12.54
N GLN A 203 3.16 -11.68 -11.43
CA GLN A 203 3.77 -10.37 -11.38
C GLN A 203 5.21 -10.42 -11.88
N HIS A 204 5.65 -9.32 -12.50
CA HIS A 204 7.04 -9.11 -12.87
C HIS A 204 7.38 -7.62 -12.88
N SER A 205 8.64 -7.29 -12.70
CA SER A 205 9.21 -5.97 -12.89
C SER A 205 10.11 -5.91 -14.12
N GLY A 206 10.65 -4.75 -14.44
CA GLY A 206 11.55 -4.61 -15.62
C GLY A 206 12.88 -5.36 -15.47
N TYR A 207 13.33 -5.58 -14.24
CA TYR A 207 14.56 -6.30 -13.92
C TYR A 207 14.35 -7.15 -12.65
N LEU A 208 15.23 -8.13 -12.43
CA LEU A 208 15.21 -8.93 -11.19
C LEU A 208 15.95 -8.17 -10.06
N THR A 209 15.33 -7.11 -9.59
CA THR A 209 15.81 -6.33 -8.44
C THR A 209 14.64 -5.52 -7.87
N ASP A 210 14.72 -5.16 -6.60
CA ASP A 210 13.74 -4.27 -5.96
C ASP A 210 13.80 -2.87 -6.57
N ASN A 211 12.67 -2.17 -6.54
CA ASN A 211 12.51 -0.84 -7.13
C ASN A 211 13.01 -0.75 -8.58
N ALA A 212 12.81 -1.82 -9.35
CA ALA A 212 13.26 -1.87 -10.74
C ALA A 212 12.46 -0.91 -11.64
N PRO A 213 13.11 -0.23 -12.60
CA PRO A 213 12.38 0.49 -13.63
C PRO A 213 11.56 -0.48 -14.49
N PRO A 214 10.45 -0.03 -15.09
CA PRO A 214 9.71 -0.82 -16.05
C PRO A 214 10.55 -1.09 -17.32
N SER A 215 10.14 -2.10 -18.12
CA SER A 215 10.82 -2.47 -19.37
C SER A 215 9.82 -3.04 -20.37
N THR A 216 10.09 -2.90 -21.67
CA THR A 216 9.30 -3.52 -22.76
C THR A 216 9.74 -4.94 -23.10
N LYS A 217 10.74 -5.49 -22.43
CA LYS A 217 11.25 -6.85 -22.70
C LYS A 217 10.19 -7.92 -22.62
N SER A 218 9.29 -7.82 -21.62
CA SER A 218 8.14 -8.72 -21.51
C SER A 218 7.25 -8.70 -22.74
N CYS A 219 7.02 -7.54 -23.34
CA CYS A 219 6.19 -7.40 -24.53
C CYS A 219 6.74 -8.21 -25.72
N GLU A 220 8.05 -8.14 -25.94
CA GLU A 220 8.76 -8.86 -26.98
C GLU A 220 8.79 -10.38 -26.71
N MET A 221 8.99 -10.76 -25.44
CA MET A 221 9.02 -12.17 -25.02
C MET A 221 7.68 -12.86 -25.27
N LEU A 222 6.57 -12.16 -24.95
CA LEU A 222 5.22 -12.67 -25.16
C LEU A 222 4.84 -12.77 -26.64
N GLN A 223 5.36 -11.90 -27.50
CA GLN A 223 5.18 -12.06 -28.96
C GLN A 223 5.82 -13.36 -29.45
N LYS A 224 7.10 -13.61 -29.11
CA LYS A 224 7.82 -14.84 -29.48
C LYS A 224 7.08 -16.09 -28.99
N TRP A 225 6.55 -16.06 -27.75
CA TRP A 225 5.76 -17.15 -27.21
C TRP A 225 4.48 -17.41 -28.03
N ASN A 226 3.69 -16.36 -28.27
CA ASN A 226 2.42 -16.50 -28.97
C ASN A 226 2.56 -16.81 -30.47
N GLU A 227 3.73 -16.54 -31.06
CA GLU A 227 4.08 -17.02 -32.39
C GLU A 227 4.36 -18.54 -32.40
N LYS A 228 4.97 -19.05 -31.34
CA LYS A 228 5.37 -20.47 -31.23
C LYS A 228 4.23 -21.36 -30.75
N TYR A 229 3.41 -20.90 -29.80
CA TYR A 229 2.38 -21.68 -29.13
C TYR A 229 0.97 -21.19 -29.49
N GLU A 230 0.08 -22.13 -29.80
CA GLU A 230 -1.34 -21.87 -29.93
C GLU A 230 -2.02 -21.77 -28.56
N TRP A 231 -1.56 -22.56 -27.59
CA TRP A 231 -2.03 -22.62 -26.20
C TRP A 231 -0.91 -23.02 -25.24
N PRO A 232 -0.85 -22.44 -24.02
CA PRO A 232 -1.61 -21.26 -23.58
C PRO A 232 -1.13 -19.98 -24.27
N LYS A 233 -2.02 -19.00 -24.40
CA LYS A 233 -1.64 -17.65 -24.85
C LYS A 233 -1.20 -16.82 -23.65
N LEU A 234 -0.13 -16.06 -23.81
CA LEU A 234 0.37 -15.12 -22.83
C LEU A 234 0.04 -13.68 -23.24
N ARG A 235 -0.23 -12.83 -22.26
CA ARG A 235 -0.45 -11.40 -22.48
C ARG A 235 0.07 -10.56 -21.32
N THR A 236 0.44 -9.32 -21.61
CA THR A 236 0.57 -8.29 -20.60
C THR A 236 -0.81 -7.92 -20.08
N ALA A 237 -0.92 -7.63 -18.79
CA ALA A 237 -2.17 -7.25 -18.16
C ALA A 237 -1.92 -6.24 -17.02
N VAL A 238 -2.92 -5.44 -16.70
CA VAL A 238 -3.03 -4.81 -15.39
C VAL A 238 -3.78 -5.75 -14.44
N ALA A 239 -3.58 -5.59 -13.14
CA ALA A 239 -4.11 -6.55 -12.17
C ALA A 239 -5.64 -6.75 -12.27
N SER A 240 -6.41 -5.67 -12.50
CA SER A 240 -7.88 -5.77 -12.61
C SER A 240 -8.37 -6.60 -13.81
N GLU A 241 -7.57 -6.79 -14.87
CA GLU A 241 -7.96 -7.63 -16.00
C GLU A 241 -8.08 -9.11 -15.59
N PHE A 242 -7.12 -9.58 -14.79
CA PHE A 242 -7.17 -10.93 -14.22
C PHE A 242 -8.43 -11.12 -13.36
N PHE A 243 -8.65 -10.23 -12.41
CA PHE A 243 -9.80 -10.32 -11.50
C PHE A 243 -11.14 -10.31 -12.24
N LYS A 244 -11.33 -9.41 -13.20
CA LYS A 244 -12.55 -9.34 -14.01
C LYS A 244 -12.80 -10.63 -14.79
N THR A 245 -11.75 -11.25 -15.32
CA THR A 245 -11.87 -12.50 -16.04
C THR A 245 -12.26 -13.64 -15.09
N VAL A 246 -11.58 -13.76 -13.96
CA VAL A 246 -11.90 -14.78 -12.95
C VAL A 246 -13.32 -14.60 -12.39
N GLU A 247 -13.68 -13.35 -12.04
CA GLU A 247 -15.03 -13.05 -11.54
C GLU A 247 -16.11 -13.41 -12.57
N SER A 248 -15.90 -13.08 -13.85
CA SER A 248 -16.89 -13.35 -14.89
C SER A 248 -17.07 -14.82 -15.22
N GLN A 249 -16.02 -15.64 -15.06
CA GLN A 249 -16.03 -17.04 -15.45
C GLN A 249 -16.27 -18.01 -14.28
N TYR A 250 -15.86 -17.62 -13.06
CA TYR A 250 -15.77 -18.54 -11.93
C TYR A 250 -16.43 -18.04 -10.64
N ALA A 251 -17.14 -16.91 -10.64
CA ALA A 251 -17.67 -16.29 -9.43
C ALA A 251 -18.39 -17.26 -8.46
N ASP A 252 -19.20 -18.16 -9.02
CA ASP A 252 -19.99 -19.14 -8.25
C ASP A 252 -19.13 -20.28 -7.65
N HIS A 253 -17.89 -20.44 -8.11
CA HIS A 253 -16.97 -21.48 -7.67
C HIS A 253 -15.87 -20.96 -6.76
N ILE A 254 -15.78 -19.64 -6.55
CA ILE A 254 -14.77 -19.02 -5.71
C ILE A 254 -15.16 -19.17 -4.24
N GLN A 255 -14.27 -19.80 -3.46
CA GLN A 255 -14.47 -19.96 -2.02
C GLN A 255 -14.55 -18.61 -1.29
N THR A 256 -15.34 -18.55 -0.23
CA THR A 256 -15.36 -17.41 0.69
C THR A 256 -14.54 -17.75 1.92
N ILE A 257 -13.60 -16.86 2.26
CA ILE A 257 -12.77 -16.97 3.46
C ILE A 257 -13.12 -15.82 4.40
N ARG A 258 -13.29 -16.16 5.67
CA ARG A 258 -13.64 -15.23 6.74
C ARG A 258 -12.61 -15.37 7.85
N GLY A 259 -11.78 -14.36 8.04
CA GLY A 259 -10.74 -14.38 9.07
C GLY A 259 -9.57 -13.45 8.77
N ALA A 260 -8.68 -13.33 9.74
CA ALA A 260 -7.42 -12.64 9.59
C ALA A 260 -6.49 -13.36 8.60
N TRP A 261 -5.66 -12.59 7.96
CA TRP A 261 -4.56 -13.08 7.11
C TRP A 261 -3.25 -12.50 7.66
N PRO A 262 -2.74 -13.07 8.78
CA PRO A 262 -1.63 -12.49 9.50
C PRO A 262 -0.32 -12.58 8.72
N ASP A 263 0.51 -11.57 8.93
CA ASP A 263 1.87 -11.53 8.43
C ASP A 263 2.88 -11.51 9.58
N TRP A 264 3.98 -12.25 9.42
CA TRP A 264 5.07 -12.31 10.39
C TRP A 264 6.19 -11.30 10.08
N TRP A 265 6.04 -10.50 9.05
CA TRP A 265 7.04 -9.52 8.63
C TRP A 265 7.30 -8.44 9.69
N THR A 266 6.36 -8.25 10.61
CA THR A 266 6.46 -7.35 11.76
C THR A 266 7.63 -7.65 12.72
N ASP A 267 8.32 -8.79 12.58
CA ASP A 267 9.48 -9.14 13.39
C ASP A 267 10.60 -8.09 13.36
N GLY A 268 10.77 -7.38 12.26
CA GLY A 268 11.76 -6.34 12.09
C GLY A 268 11.62 -5.18 13.09
N PHE A 269 10.41 -4.83 13.46
CA PHE A 269 10.10 -3.73 14.39
C PHE A 269 10.57 -4.00 15.83
N ALA A 270 10.79 -5.27 16.20
CA ALA A 270 11.38 -5.64 17.49
C ALA A 270 12.76 -5.04 17.71
N SER A 271 13.52 -4.77 16.65
CA SER A 271 14.83 -4.11 16.73
C SER A 271 14.76 -2.62 17.06
N GLY A 272 13.58 -2.00 16.98
CA GLY A 272 13.29 -0.59 17.27
C GLY A 272 12.18 -0.42 18.29
N ALA A 273 12.19 -1.19 19.39
CA ALA A 273 11.10 -1.23 20.38
C ALA A 273 10.72 0.14 20.96
N ARG A 274 11.69 1.06 21.13
CA ARG A 274 11.42 2.42 21.61
C ARG A 274 10.61 3.23 20.59
N GLU A 275 10.98 3.20 19.33
CA GLU A 275 10.31 3.91 18.25
C GLU A 275 8.95 3.29 17.96
N ALA A 276 8.82 1.96 18.06
CA ALA A 276 7.54 1.28 17.98
C ALA A 276 6.59 1.72 19.11
N ALA A 277 7.08 1.87 20.33
CA ALA A 277 6.28 2.39 21.44
C ALA A 277 5.89 3.87 21.22
N ILE A 278 6.80 4.70 20.69
CA ILE A 278 6.52 6.10 20.36
C ILE A 278 5.45 6.19 19.26
N SER A 279 5.55 5.38 18.20
CA SER A 279 4.55 5.30 17.15
C SER A 279 3.17 4.94 17.72
N ARG A 280 3.09 3.91 18.58
CA ARG A 280 1.81 3.51 19.24
C ARG A 280 1.20 4.62 20.08
N VAL A 281 2.01 5.39 20.79
CA VAL A 281 1.52 6.57 21.54
C VAL A 281 1.00 7.63 20.57
N THR A 282 1.73 7.90 19.50
CA THR A 282 1.38 8.92 18.52
C THR A 282 0.07 8.60 17.79
N HIS A 283 -0.20 7.33 17.49
CA HIS A 283 -1.49 6.89 16.94
C HIS A 283 -2.65 7.28 17.87
N SER A 284 -2.49 7.10 19.17
CA SER A 284 -3.52 7.51 20.14
C SER A 284 -3.63 9.04 20.26
N ASP A 285 -2.51 9.73 20.24
CA ASP A 285 -2.47 11.20 20.39
C ASP A 285 -3.12 11.93 19.21
N ILE A 286 -2.91 11.46 17.98
CA ILE A 286 -3.51 12.09 16.80
C ILE A 286 -5.04 11.95 16.80
N ILE A 287 -5.59 10.83 17.28
CA ILE A 287 -7.03 10.65 17.47
C ILE A 287 -7.56 11.65 18.48
N ALA A 288 -6.91 11.74 19.64
CA ALA A 288 -7.31 12.68 20.69
C ALA A 288 -7.23 14.16 20.22
N ASN A 289 -6.18 14.52 19.49
CA ASN A 289 -6.00 15.86 18.93
C ASN A 289 -7.10 16.23 17.93
N GLN A 290 -7.43 15.33 17.01
CA GLN A 290 -8.51 15.54 16.02
C GLN A 290 -9.89 15.65 16.70
N ALA A 291 -10.14 14.83 17.72
CA ALA A 291 -11.36 14.91 18.49
C ALA A 291 -11.45 16.21 19.29
N GLY A 292 -10.35 16.66 19.89
CA GLY A 292 -10.26 17.97 20.58
C GLY A 292 -10.49 19.16 19.64
N LEU A 293 -9.90 19.12 18.43
CA LEU A 293 -10.13 20.14 17.40
C LEU A 293 -11.59 20.15 16.91
N SER A 294 -12.20 18.98 16.78
CA SER A 294 -13.61 18.85 16.42
C SER A 294 -14.50 19.45 17.50
N LEU A 295 -14.22 19.16 18.78
CA LEU A 295 -14.91 19.75 19.92
C LEU A 295 -14.74 21.28 19.93
N ALA A 296 -13.53 21.79 19.76
CA ALA A 296 -13.26 23.21 19.69
C ALA A 296 -14.08 23.89 18.58
N LYS A 297 -14.14 23.29 17.41
CA LYS A 297 -14.94 23.80 16.29
C LYS A 297 -16.44 23.80 16.60
N MET A 298 -16.94 22.77 17.25
CA MET A 298 -18.35 22.69 17.72
C MET A 298 -18.67 23.78 18.74
N LEU A 299 -17.70 24.17 19.58
CA LEU A 299 -17.80 25.30 20.51
C LEU A 299 -17.67 26.67 19.85
N GLY A 300 -17.41 26.74 18.56
CA GLY A 300 -17.32 27.99 17.79
C GLY A 300 -15.91 28.50 17.54
N ALA A 301 -14.87 27.70 17.81
CA ALA A 301 -13.49 28.09 17.52
C ALA A 301 -13.24 28.23 16.02
N GLN A 302 -12.45 29.24 15.66
CA GLN A 302 -11.83 29.34 14.35
C GLN A 302 -10.52 28.56 14.37
N LEU A 303 -10.46 27.46 13.61
CA LEU A 303 -9.24 26.65 13.51
C LEU A 303 -8.21 27.31 12.58
N PRO A 304 -6.91 27.14 12.82
CA PRO A 304 -5.86 27.53 11.88
C PRO A 304 -6.09 26.92 10.48
N LYS A 305 -5.76 27.67 9.44
CA LYS A 305 -6.00 27.26 8.05
C LYS A 305 -5.19 26.04 7.64
N ASP A 306 -4.01 25.85 8.24
CA ASP A 306 -3.06 24.78 7.99
C ASP A 306 -3.33 23.50 8.81
N ILE A 307 -4.42 23.47 9.60
CA ILE A 307 -4.66 22.36 10.54
C ILE A 307 -4.76 20.99 9.84
N ASN A 308 -5.40 20.99 8.68
CA ASN A 308 -5.55 19.74 7.89
C ASN A 308 -4.21 19.28 7.31
N ASP A 309 -3.37 20.20 6.87
CA ASP A 309 -2.04 19.88 6.32
C ASP A 309 -1.16 19.30 7.43
N ARG A 310 -1.20 19.88 8.63
CA ARG A 310 -0.50 19.34 9.81
C ARG A 310 -0.95 17.93 10.18
N ILE A 311 -2.25 17.65 10.13
CA ILE A 311 -2.80 16.32 10.38
C ILE A 311 -2.32 15.34 9.28
N GLN A 312 -2.32 15.76 8.02
CA GLN A 312 -1.84 14.93 6.92
C GLN A 312 -0.35 14.63 7.03
N ASP A 313 0.48 15.59 7.45
CA ASP A 313 1.92 15.37 7.65
C ASP A 313 2.19 14.35 8.75
N ILE A 314 1.43 14.42 9.87
CA ILE A 314 1.53 13.42 10.94
C ILE A 314 1.14 12.03 10.43
N ASN A 315 0.00 11.92 9.75
CA ASN A 315 -0.46 10.64 9.18
C ASN A 315 0.55 10.10 8.16
N LYS A 316 1.13 10.97 7.33
CA LYS A 316 2.16 10.57 6.37
C LYS A 316 3.40 10.02 7.06
N ALA A 317 3.87 10.67 8.13
CA ALA A 317 5.01 10.18 8.90
C ALA A 317 4.71 8.84 9.58
N LEU A 318 3.50 8.66 10.15
CA LEU A 318 3.05 7.36 10.68
C LEU A 318 3.03 6.29 9.59
N LEU A 319 2.43 6.57 8.42
CA LEU A 319 2.38 5.63 7.30
C LEU A 319 3.77 5.23 6.82
N PHE A 320 4.74 6.14 6.79
CA PHE A 320 6.13 5.80 6.45
C PHE A 320 6.83 4.97 7.53
N TYR A 321 6.46 5.16 8.80
CA TYR A 321 6.97 4.30 9.86
C TYR A 321 6.34 2.92 9.83
N ASP A 322 5.03 2.82 9.59
CA ASP A 322 4.26 1.58 9.58
C ASP A 322 4.43 0.77 8.28
N GLU A 323 5.10 1.31 7.28
CA GLU A 323 5.47 0.61 6.05
C GLU A 323 6.33 -0.61 6.39
N HIS A 324 6.17 -1.72 5.64
CA HIS A 324 6.69 -3.05 5.98
C HIS A 324 8.20 -3.17 6.13
N THR A 325 8.99 -2.29 5.52
CA THR A 325 10.45 -2.38 5.54
C THR A 325 11.01 -1.81 6.83
N PHE A 326 11.38 -2.66 7.80
CA PHE A 326 12.09 -2.24 8.99
C PHE A 326 13.37 -3.02 9.19
N GLY A 327 14.46 -2.28 9.42
CA GLY A 327 15.81 -2.83 9.46
C GLY A 327 16.36 -3.07 8.05
N HIS A 328 17.65 -3.21 7.97
CA HIS A 328 18.37 -3.52 6.74
C HIS A 328 18.45 -5.04 6.54
N SER A 329 18.53 -5.52 5.29
CA SER A 329 18.72 -6.95 4.99
C SER A 329 19.92 -7.57 5.72
N GLU A 330 20.96 -6.77 5.98
CA GLU A 330 22.16 -7.16 6.69
C GLU A 330 22.09 -6.92 8.21
N SER A 331 20.93 -6.56 8.77
CA SER A 331 20.78 -6.22 10.20
C SER A 331 21.19 -7.35 11.15
N VAL A 332 21.16 -8.61 10.71
CA VAL A 332 21.63 -9.77 11.47
C VAL A 332 23.12 -10.02 11.24
N ARG A 333 23.58 -9.98 9.98
CA ARG A 333 24.96 -10.33 9.63
C ARG A 333 25.94 -9.19 9.88
N ASN A 334 25.51 -7.95 9.70
CA ASN A 334 26.29 -6.73 9.83
C ASN A 334 25.52 -5.65 10.61
N ALA A 335 25.13 -5.97 11.83
CA ALA A 335 24.29 -5.10 12.68
C ALA A 335 24.92 -3.72 12.95
N TYR A 336 26.23 -3.60 12.85
CA TYR A 336 26.99 -2.36 13.08
C TYR A 336 27.49 -1.71 11.79
N GLY A 337 27.11 -2.23 10.62
CA GLY A 337 27.44 -1.63 9.34
C GLY A 337 26.81 -0.25 9.16
N LEU A 338 27.50 0.64 8.46
CA LEU A 338 27.03 2.02 8.25
C LEU A 338 25.66 2.04 7.54
N GLU A 339 25.49 1.23 6.50
CA GLU A 339 24.24 1.12 5.75
C GLU A 339 23.07 0.63 6.63
N THR A 340 23.33 -0.34 7.52
CA THR A 340 22.34 -0.81 8.48
C THR A 340 21.91 0.30 9.43
N TRP A 341 22.86 1.09 9.93
CA TRP A 341 22.56 2.23 10.79
C TRP A 341 21.85 3.35 10.07
N GLU A 342 22.22 3.65 8.82
CA GLU A 342 21.60 4.68 8.01
C GLU A 342 20.11 4.36 7.76
N GLN A 343 19.80 3.18 7.26
CA GLN A 343 18.42 2.77 7.02
C GLN A 343 17.59 2.74 8.31
N ARG A 344 18.14 2.19 9.38
CA ARG A 344 17.49 2.18 10.68
C ARG A 344 17.19 3.59 11.18
N SER A 345 18.18 4.48 11.11
CA SER A 345 18.03 5.86 11.57
C SER A 345 16.96 6.61 10.76
N LEU A 346 16.92 6.40 9.44
CA LEU A 346 15.92 6.99 8.58
C LEU A 346 14.52 6.48 8.95
N LYS A 347 14.35 5.17 9.10
CA LYS A 347 13.05 4.58 9.46
C LYS A 347 12.57 5.08 10.84
N GLN A 348 13.46 5.10 11.82
CA GLN A 348 13.15 5.61 13.16
C GLN A 348 12.79 7.10 13.16
N SER A 349 13.37 7.89 12.25
CA SER A 349 13.09 9.33 12.18
C SER A 349 11.62 9.62 11.90
N TYR A 350 10.91 8.78 11.16
CA TYR A 350 9.49 8.95 10.89
C TYR A 350 8.64 8.86 12.16
N ALA A 351 8.92 7.94 13.06
CA ALA A 351 8.23 7.85 14.34
C ALA A 351 8.46 9.10 15.20
N TRP A 352 9.70 9.60 15.26
CA TRP A 352 10.03 10.83 15.98
C TRP A 352 9.42 12.08 15.35
N GLU A 353 9.35 12.15 14.04
CA GLU A 353 8.69 13.24 13.31
C GLU A 353 7.20 13.27 13.62
N ALA A 354 6.52 12.14 13.49
CA ALA A 354 5.11 12.00 13.81
C ALA A 354 4.83 12.40 15.27
N TYR A 355 5.64 11.91 16.22
CA TYR A 355 5.51 12.22 17.65
C TYR A 355 5.64 13.71 17.94
N ARG A 356 6.68 14.34 17.40
CA ARG A 356 6.94 15.78 17.61
C ARG A 356 5.80 16.63 17.03
N HIS A 357 5.37 16.33 15.80
CA HIS A 357 4.28 17.09 15.17
C HIS A 357 2.94 16.86 15.85
N SER A 358 2.65 15.64 16.32
CA SER A 358 1.45 15.35 17.11
C SER A 358 1.45 16.09 18.45
N GLY A 359 2.60 16.15 19.13
CA GLY A 359 2.75 16.93 20.37
C GLY A 359 2.46 18.42 20.16
N LEU A 360 3.04 19.04 19.12
CA LEU A 360 2.76 20.43 18.77
C LEU A 360 1.30 20.68 18.38
N LEU A 361 0.67 19.72 17.73
CA LEU A 361 -0.75 19.77 17.42
C LEU A 361 -1.60 19.69 18.69
N GLY A 362 -1.20 18.85 19.65
CA GLY A 362 -1.84 18.73 20.97
C GLY A 362 -1.78 20.03 21.77
N GLU A 363 -0.61 20.65 21.83
CA GLU A 363 -0.45 21.96 22.48
C GLU A 363 -1.36 23.03 21.84
N ALA A 364 -1.41 23.10 20.50
CA ALA A 364 -2.28 24.01 19.79
C ALA A 364 -3.77 23.70 20.07
N THR A 365 -4.16 22.43 20.10
CA THR A 365 -5.52 21.98 20.40
C THR A 365 -5.93 22.39 21.81
N MET A 366 -5.07 22.15 22.79
CA MET A 366 -5.33 22.52 24.18
C MET A 366 -5.37 24.03 24.35
N GLY A 367 -4.51 24.79 23.67
CA GLY A 367 -4.54 26.24 23.66
C GLY A 367 -5.86 26.83 23.14
N ILE A 368 -6.43 26.20 22.08
CA ILE A 368 -7.75 26.58 21.56
C ILE A 368 -8.85 26.25 22.58
N LEU A 369 -8.86 25.02 23.10
CA LEU A 369 -9.87 24.57 24.05
C LEU A 369 -9.85 25.35 25.35
N GLN A 370 -8.69 25.81 25.81
CA GLN A 370 -8.53 26.64 27.01
C GLN A 370 -9.40 27.90 26.94
N SER A 371 -9.60 28.51 25.76
CA SER A 371 -10.42 29.69 25.58
C SER A 371 -11.90 29.49 25.94
N PHE A 372 -12.36 28.26 26.02
CA PHE A 372 -13.73 27.90 26.38
C PHE A 372 -13.87 27.41 27.82
N VAL A 373 -12.76 27.37 28.59
CA VAL A 373 -12.81 27.01 30.01
C VAL A 373 -13.27 28.21 30.81
N PRO A 374 -14.34 28.10 31.63
CA PRO A 374 -14.78 29.17 32.51
C PRO A 374 -13.67 29.57 33.48
N LYS A 375 -13.56 30.88 33.75
CA LYS A 375 -12.65 31.36 34.79
C LYS A 375 -13.12 30.85 36.17
N SER A 376 -12.14 30.50 36.99
CA SER A 376 -12.35 30.02 38.35
C SER A 376 -11.53 30.89 39.33
N ASP A 377 -12.10 31.17 40.49
CA ASP A 377 -11.43 31.92 41.56
C ASP A 377 -10.46 31.01 42.37
N VAL A 378 -10.44 29.73 42.08
CA VAL A 378 -9.52 28.75 42.68
C VAL A 378 -8.75 28.03 41.60
N PRO A 379 -7.50 27.61 41.89
CA PRO A 379 -6.75 26.77 40.95
C PRO A 379 -7.57 25.55 40.50
N SER A 380 -7.75 25.40 39.21
CA SER A 380 -8.61 24.37 38.64
C SER A 380 -7.96 23.76 37.41
N ILE A 381 -8.22 22.46 37.18
CA ILE A 381 -7.82 21.71 35.98
C ILE A 381 -9.08 21.33 35.22
N ALA A 382 -9.15 21.74 33.97
CA ALA A 382 -10.20 21.28 33.06
C ALA A 382 -9.76 20.01 32.36
N VAL A 383 -10.63 19.02 32.33
CA VAL A 383 -10.42 17.76 31.64
C VAL A 383 -11.46 17.60 30.54
N PHE A 384 -11.01 17.38 29.33
CA PHE A 384 -11.87 17.17 28.17
C PHE A 384 -11.93 15.68 27.86
N ASN A 385 -13.11 15.07 27.97
CA ASN A 385 -13.36 13.72 27.48
C ASN A 385 -13.80 13.81 26.02
N THR A 386 -12.95 13.37 25.11
CA THR A 386 -13.23 13.36 23.65
C THR A 386 -13.88 12.05 23.17
N LEU A 387 -14.14 11.11 24.09
CA LEU A 387 -14.85 9.85 23.80
C LEU A 387 -16.36 10.08 23.85
N ASN A 388 -17.12 9.25 23.13
CA ASN A 388 -18.58 9.27 23.14
C ASN A 388 -19.19 8.43 24.30
N TRP A 389 -18.37 8.06 25.28
CA TRP A 389 -18.78 7.37 26.51
C TRP A 389 -18.08 7.93 27.73
N SER A 390 -18.64 7.67 28.91
CA SER A 390 -18.02 8.05 30.17
C SER A 390 -16.76 7.23 30.43
N TYR A 391 -15.68 7.90 30.80
CA TYR A 391 -14.40 7.28 31.13
C TYR A 391 -14.01 7.57 32.57
N SER A 392 -13.53 6.56 33.29
CA SER A 392 -12.96 6.66 34.62
C SER A 392 -11.52 6.18 34.59
N GLY A 393 -10.57 7.04 34.95
CA GLY A 393 -9.15 6.71 34.86
C GLY A 393 -8.27 7.79 35.46
N ILE A 394 -6.96 7.71 35.18
CA ILE A 394 -5.95 8.65 35.69
C ILE A 394 -5.74 9.75 34.65
N ALA A 395 -5.89 11.01 35.06
CA ALA A 395 -5.43 12.18 34.31
C ALA A 395 -4.06 12.63 34.82
N LYS A 396 -3.14 12.92 33.90
CA LYS A 396 -1.82 13.47 34.23
C LYS A 396 -1.81 14.96 33.86
N ALA A 397 -1.38 15.79 34.77
CA ALA A 397 -1.18 17.21 34.56
C ALA A 397 0.22 17.62 35.03
N TYR A 398 0.89 18.48 34.25
CA TYR A 398 2.09 19.13 34.68
C TYR A 398 1.69 20.46 35.31
N VAL A 399 2.16 20.71 36.50
CA VAL A 399 1.92 21.98 37.23
C VAL A 399 3.26 22.56 37.65
N ASP A 400 3.42 23.88 37.48
CA ASP A 400 4.57 24.58 38.00
C ASP A 400 4.44 24.71 39.51
N HIS A 401 5.55 24.64 40.25
CA HIS A 401 5.64 24.77 41.71
C HIS A 401 5.77 26.21 42.13
#